data_f17a2f0f67a38fb33695183cb3dad7aa
#
_entry.id   f17a2f0f67a38fb33695183cb3dad7aa
#
_cell.length_a   1.000
_cell.length_b   1.000
_cell.length_c   1.000
_cell.angle_alpha   90.00
_cell.angle_beta   90.00
_cell.angle_gamma   90.00
#
_symmetry.space_group_name_H-M   'P 1'
#
loop_
_entity.id
_entity.type
_entity.pdbx_description
1 polymer ?
#
loop_
_entity_poly.entity_id
_entity_poly.type
_entity_poly.pdbx_seq_one_letter_code
_entity_poly.pdbx_strand_id
1 'polypeptide(L)'
;MPFALGALDLPANQMILGHYTTDDIELENGWGKSFFSGVMPIGTDLTADELALFQGSKIVAFRVGLAESAPVTRVFVMPIGTNGKPTGEVTEWPCNVSSKGWNMVELGTPYEINLPDGYGLRIGFDYEQPTKDSKPISAVKVGTIYPTYIYRNGNWVNYGINTTGNLSLQCIAENDNFPQYVVRATNLTCKSQVKTGDDLPFSFQAYNLGAVTIEPGALTFDVAIDGVVVKTISNPESLSSMKVMIQNTVNTAAISAGQHTLTVTTATLNGEPIEEPIVLTATFKTFDFGFTRQMHLVEQFTSTYCTYCPQGTNNIKGLTEMRDDIAWVAIHENMGSVDPFRTAQTDSITNMEGIGGFPEGTFDRTVGISSSSQVYAVLTNLAPSTMSTFLDYIDESPSQATVNVNSTFDPTTRKAMITIDGELVPDFDEKMGADSKLTVYLTEDGLVAPQVSGGDNYVHNNVLRKALVSVKGVNINRTGNTYKNEFSITLPNDWNADNMHVVAFISRPLRYNALTDIYVTNTNMRKLGEFDEPTMTGDVDNDGKVSIDDVTTLINYLLTGNATGINLEGADCDPNGTINIDDVTALIYYLLTGAW
;
A
#
# COMPACT_ATOMS: atom_id res chain seq x y z
N MET A 1 1.54 35.78 9.91
CA MET A 1 1.68 34.42 10.51
C MET A 1 0.64 33.56 9.83
N PRO A 2 1.00 32.45 9.17
CA PRO A 2 0.01 31.55 8.63
C PRO A 2 -0.61 30.80 9.81
N PHE A 3 -1.90 30.98 10.01
CA PHE A 3 -2.66 30.13 10.91
C PHE A 3 -2.72 28.73 10.26
N ALA A 4 -2.11 27.74 10.88
CA ALA A 4 -2.50 26.35 10.69
C ALA A 4 -3.94 26.28 11.25
N LEU A 5 -4.94 26.24 10.38
CA LEU A 5 -6.30 25.88 10.76
C LEU A 5 -6.22 24.43 11.22
N GLY A 6 -6.45 24.19 12.51
CA GLY A 6 -6.75 22.85 13.02
C GLY A 6 -7.94 22.25 12.28
N ALA A 7 -8.14 20.95 12.44
CA ALA A 7 -9.27 20.24 11.83
C ALA A 7 -10.55 21.06 11.96
N LEU A 8 -11.30 21.19 10.85
CA LEU A 8 -12.53 21.96 10.80
C LEU A 8 -13.54 21.34 11.77
N ASP A 9 -13.83 22.03 12.86
CA ASP A 9 -14.83 21.61 13.85
C ASP A 9 -16.23 22.02 13.35
N LEU A 10 -16.93 21.09 12.73
CA LEU A 10 -18.27 21.31 12.19
C LEU A 10 -19.33 21.00 13.25
N PRO A 11 -20.47 21.75 13.27
CA PRO A 11 -21.67 21.35 14.00
C PRO A 11 -22.11 19.93 13.66
N ALA A 12 -22.76 19.25 14.60
CA ALA A 12 -23.19 17.85 14.44
C ALA A 12 -24.17 17.62 13.26
N ASN A 13 -24.85 18.66 12.80
CA ASN A 13 -25.75 18.65 11.64
C ASN A 13 -25.05 19.07 10.33
N GLN A 14 -23.72 19.20 10.32
CA GLN A 14 -22.96 19.56 9.13
C GLN A 14 -21.90 18.50 8.81
N MET A 15 -21.71 18.23 7.53
CA MET A 15 -20.72 17.27 7.03
C MET A 15 -20.02 17.83 5.80
N ILE A 16 -18.75 17.42 5.59
CA ILE A 16 -18.01 17.72 4.37
C ILE A 16 -18.52 16.82 3.25
N LEU A 17 -18.88 17.42 2.13
CA LEU A 17 -19.22 16.77 0.87
C LEU A 17 -18.12 17.07 -0.15
N GLY A 18 -17.41 16.05 -0.60
CA GLY A 18 -16.31 16.16 -1.55
C GLY A 18 -15.61 14.81 -1.72
N HIS A 19 -14.63 14.74 -2.61
CA HIS A 19 -13.87 13.53 -2.85
C HIS A 19 -12.91 13.15 -1.72
N TYR A 20 -12.68 14.05 -0.79
CA TYR A 20 -11.98 13.82 0.47
C TYR A 20 -12.47 14.82 1.52
N THR A 21 -12.29 14.49 2.77
CA THR A 21 -12.87 15.23 3.91
C THR A 21 -11.81 15.78 4.87
N THR A 22 -10.53 15.60 4.58
CA THR A 22 -9.42 16.12 5.36
C THR A 22 -9.13 17.58 5.02
N ASP A 23 -8.32 18.23 5.85
CA ASP A 23 -7.81 19.58 5.61
C ASP A 23 -6.54 19.61 4.74
N ASP A 24 -6.16 18.47 4.15
CA ASP A 24 -5.01 18.38 3.25
C ASP A 24 -5.15 19.33 2.07
N ILE A 25 -4.05 20.03 1.77
CA ILE A 25 -3.97 20.96 0.65
C ILE A 25 -2.53 21.01 0.12
N GLU A 26 -2.37 20.87 -1.20
CA GLU A 26 -1.07 21.03 -1.84
C GLU A 26 -0.78 22.51 -2.08
N LEU A 27 0.23 23.05 -1.43
CA LEU A 27 0.61 24.45 -1.51
C LEU A 27 1.89 24.72 -2.32
N GLU A 28 2.65 23.68 -2.68
CA GLU A 28 3.95 23.84 -3.32
C GLU A 28 3.91 23.50 -4.81
N ASN A 29 3.16 22.45 -5.20
CA ASN A 29 3.05 21.96 -6.56
C ASN A 29 1.70 22.30 -7.18
N GLY A 30 1.28 23.56 -7.07
CA GLY A 30 0.04 24.04 -7.66
C GLY A 30 0.00 23.83 -9.18
N TRP A 31 -1.21 23.85 -9.71
CA TRP A 31 -1.48 23.67 -11.12
C TRP A 31 -2.07 24.94 -11.76
N GLY A 32 -1.75 25.17 -13.02
CA GLY A 32 -2.26 26.26 -13.84
C GLY A 32 -1.95 26.00 -15.31
N LYS A 33 -2.51 26.82 -16.21
CA LYS A 33 -2.28 26.67 -17.65
C LYS A 33 -1.28 27.69 -18.18
N SER A 34 -0.15 27.22 -18.70
CA SER A 34 0.93 28.05 -19.25
C SER A 34 0.53 28.89 -20.46
N PHE A 35 -0.61 28.63 -21.10
CA PHE A 35 -1.07 29.37 -22.27
C PHE A 35 -2.38 30.15 -22.04
N PHE A 36 -2.79 30.28 -20.76
CA PHE A 36 -4.02 30.95 -20.40
C PHE A 36 -3.78 32.01 -19.30
N SER A 37 -4.47 33.13 -19.41
CA SER A 37 -4.67 34.11 -18.33
C SER A 37 -6.09 34.61 -18.40
N GLY A 38 -6.70 34.93 -17.25
CA GLY A 38 -8.08 35.36 -17.13
C GLY A 38 -8.96 34.38 -16.36
N VAL A 39 -10.26 34.53 -16.43
CA VAL A 39 -11.23 33.75 -15.67
C VAL A 39 -11.43 32.36 -16.27
N MET A 40 -11.36 31.33 -15.45
CA MET A 40 -11.56 29.93 -15.86
C MET A 40 -12.47 29.20 -14.87
N PRO A 41 -13.61 28.66 -15.32
CA PRO A 41 -14.41 27.73 -14.54
C PRO A 41 -13.74 26.37 -14.45
N ILE A 42 -13.64 25.84 -13.21
CA ILE A 42 -13.10 24.51 -12.89
C ILE A 42 -14.03 23.80 -11.93
N GLY A 43 -14.13 22.48 -12.02
CA GLY A 43 -14.96 21.69 -11.12
C GLY A 43 -14.69 20.20 -11.20
N THR A 44 -15.36 19.46 -10.33
CA THR A 44 -15.31 18.00 -10.26
C THR A 44 -16.72 17.45 -10.06
N ASP A 45 -16.95 16.20 -10.46
CA ASP A 45 -18.26 15.56 -10.42
C ASP A 45 -18.37 14.61 -9.22
N LEU A 46 -19.34 14.89 -8.36
CA LEU A 46 -19.78 13.98 -7.31
C LEU A 46 -20.79 12.99 -7.94
N THR A 47 -20.57 11.71 -7.75
CA THR A 47 -21.40 10.64 -8.28
C THR A 47 -22.72 10.50 -7.51
N ALA A 48 -23.69 9.78 -8.06
CA ALA A 48 -24.94 9.46 -7.36
C ALA A 48 -24.69 8.70 -6.04
N ASP A 49 -23.72 7.80 -6.02
CA ASP A 49 -23.36 7.02 -4.83
C ASP A 49 -22.74 7.92 -3.74
N GLU A 50 -21.89 8.87 -4.10
CA GLU A 50 -21.32 9.84 -3.16
C GLU A 50 -22.39 10.79 -2.61
N LEU A 51 -23.43 11.10 -3.39
CA LEU A 51 -24.53 11.97 -2.99
C LEU A 51 -25.66 11.24 -2.25
N ALA A 52 -25.66 9.91 -2.22
CA ALA A 52 -26.76 9.14 -1.63
C ALA A 52 -27.04 9.53 -0.16
N LEU A 53 -25.97 9.77 0.61
CA LEU A 53 -26.08 10.22 2.01
C LEU A 53 -26.59 11.65 2.16
N PHE A 54 -26.44 12.47 1.13
CA PHE A 54 -26.70 13.92 1.16
C PHE A 54 -28.01 14.31 0.49
N GLN A 55 -28.81 13.34 0.01
CA GLN A 55 -30.14 13.65 -0.53
C GLN A 55 -31.02 14.30 0.56
N GLY A 56 -31.69 15.40 0.19
CA GLY A 56 -32.46 16.23 1.12
C GLY A 56 -31.63 17.16 2.01
N SER A 57 -30.31 17.14 1.89
CA SER A 57 -29.41 18.07 2.60
C SER A 57 -29.26 19.39 1.84
N LYS A 58 -28.75 20.41 2.53
CA LYS A 58 -28.48 21.74 1.98
C LYS A 58 -26.99 22.00 1.94
N ILE A 59 -26.43 22.32 0.77
CA ILE A 59 -25.09 22.92 0.69
C ILE A 59 -25.17 24.34 1.21
N VAL A 60 -24.44 24.63 2.28
CA VAL A 60 -24.44 25.94 2.96
C VAL A 60 -23.15 26.72 2.73
N ALA A 61 -22.05 26.05 2.39
CA ALA A 61 -20.77 26.69 2.09
C ALA A 61 -19.92 25.86 1.13
N PHE A 62 -18.93 26.52 0.51
CA PHE A 62 -17.84 25.91 -0.23
C PHE A 62 -16.52 26.17 0.49
N ARG A 63 -15.61 25.22 0.40
CA ARG A 63 -14.20 25.36 0.74
C ARG A 63 -13.38 25.23 -0.54
N VAL A 64 -12.67 26.29 -0.91
CA VAL A 64 -11.84 26.34 -2.12
C VAL A 64 -10.38 26.41 -1.72
N GLY A 65 -9.59 25.43 -2.12
CA GLY A 65 -8.16 25.37 -1.84
C GLY A 65 -7.32 25.95 -3.00
N LEU A 66 -6.43 26.90 -2.66
CA LEU A 66 -5.54 27.54 -3.62
C LEU A 66 -4.07 27.31 -3.23
N ALA A 67 -3.25 26.88 -4.20
CA ALA A 67 -1.80 26.73 -4.05
C ALA A 67 -1.05 28.08 -4.11
N GLU A 68 -1.60 29.03 -4.86
CA GLU A 68 -1.15 30.43 -4.94
C GLU A 68 -2.35 31.36 -4.78
N SER A 69 -2.09 32.61 -4.35
CA SER A 69 -3.15 33.60 -4.28
C SER A 69 -3.69 33.92 -5.68
N ALA A 70 -4.99 33.73 -5.86
CA ALA A 70 -5.70 34.01 -7.11
C ALA A 70 -7.16 34.35 -6.81
N PRO A 71 -7.76 35.34 -7.49
CA PRO A 71 -9.17 35.66 -7.28
C PRO A 71 -10.08 34.50 -7.64
N VAL A 72 -10.99 34.14 -6.72
CA VAL A 72 -12.16 33.29 -6.96
C VAL A 72 -13.38 34.17 -6.93
N THR A 73 -14.09 34.23 -8.03
CA THR A 73 -15.19 35.20 -8.25
C THR A 73 -16.57 34.58 -8.16
N ARG A 74 -16.66 33.26 -8.23
CA ARG A 74 -17.92 32.53 -8.19
C ARG A 74 -17.69 31.09 -7.73
N VAL A 75 -18.60 30.53 -6.94
CA VAL A 75 -18.77 29.08 -6.75
C VAL A 75 -20.09 28.65 -7.38
N PHE A 76 -20.21 27.40 -7.78
CA PHE A 76 -21.41 26.91 -8.46
C PHE A 76 -21.65 25.40 -8.27
N VAL A 77 -22.90 25.00 -8.49
CA VAL A 77 -23.31 23.61 -8.63
C VAL A 77 -24.05 23.42 -9.96
N MET A 78 -23.96 22.20 -10.51
CA MET A 78 -24.61 21.85 -11.76
C MET A 78 -24.99 20.36 -11.74
N PRO A 79 -26.28 20.00 -11.91
CA PRO A 79 -26.69 18.60 -12.00
C PRO A 79 -26.03 17.89 -13.21
N ILE A 80 -25.59 16.65 -12.98
CA ILE A 80 -25.01 15.77 -14.00
C ILE A 80 -25.94 14.57 -14.19
N GLY A 81 -26.41 14.37 -15.40
CA GLY A 81 -27.29 13.23 -15.70
C GLY A 81 -26.55 11.90 -15.75
N THR A 82 -27.32 10.82 -15.87
CA THR A 82 -26.80 9.43 -15.93
C THR A 82 -25.85 9.16 -17.10
N ASN A 83 -25.83 10.05 -18.10
CA ASN A 83 -24.89 10.01 -19.24
C ASN A 83 -23.57 10.77 -18.99
N GLY A 84 -23.33 11.25 -17.75
CA GLY A 84 -22.15 12.03 -17.38
C GLY A 84 -22.10 13.46 -17.93
N LYS A 85 -23.21 13.98 -18.47
CA LYS A 85 -23.27 15.33 -19.02
C LYS A 85 -24.09 16.25 -18.14
N PRO A 86 -23.75 17.57 -18.11
CA PRO A 86 -24.56 18.57 -17.45
C PRO A 86 -26.03 18.54 -17.93
N THR A 87 -26.95 18.61 -16.97
CA THR A 87 -28.39 18.66 -17.20
C THR A 87 -28.99 19.72 -16.29
N GLY A 88 -29.84 20.57 -16.80
CA GLY A 88 -30.46 21.66 -16.01
C GLY A 88 -29.60 22.91 -15.92
N GLU A 89 -30.09 23.86 -15.10
CA GLU A 89 -29.46 25.16 -14.91
C GLU A 89 -28.32 25.11 -13.89
N VAL A 90 -27.31 25.95 -14.10
CA VAL A 90 -26.24 26.17 -13.12
C VAL A 90 -26.79 27.04 -12.00
N THR A 91 -26.65 26.59 -10.77
CA THR A 91 -26.88 27.44 -9.60
C THR A 91 -25.55 28.01 -9.13
N GLU A 92 -25.45 29.31 -8.97
CA GLU A 92 -24.19 30.00 -8.73
C GLU A 92 -24.29 31.08 -7.66
N TRP A 93 -23.16 31.33 -6.99
CA TRP A 93 -23.03 32.38 -5.97
C TRP A 93 -21.76 33.18 -6.25
N PRO A 94 -21.89 34.50 -6.44
CA PRO A 94 -20.73 35.37 -6.54
C PRO A 94 -19.98 35.40 -5.20
N CYS A 95 -18.68 35.43 -5.27
CA CYS A 95 -17.82 35.53 -4.10
C CYS A 95 -16.58 36.37 -4.41
N ASN A 96 -15.78 36.66 -3.38
CA ASN A 96 -14.53 37.38 -3.54
C ASN A 96 -13.52 36.83 -2.50
N VAL A 97 -12.88 35.71 -2.80
CA VAL A 97 -11.82 35.12 -1.99
C VAL A 97 -10.57 34.92 -2.85
N SER A 98 -9.38 34.94 -2.27
CA SER A 98 -8.16 34.90 -3.08
C SER A 98 -6.92 34.40 -2.33
N SER A 99 -7.04 33.98 -1.08
CA SER A 99 -5.89 33.65 -0.26
C SER A 99 -5.30 32.27 -0.61
N LYS A 100 -3.98 32.15 -0.62
CA LYS A 100 -3.30 30.84 -0.62
C LYS A 100 -3.78 30.03 0.58
N GLY A 101 -4.08 28.74 0.40
CA GLY A 101 -4.68 27.87 1.39
C GLY A 101 -6.19 27.71 1.19
N TRP A 102 -6.87 27.22 2.22
CA TRP A 102 -8.33 27.07 2.21
C TRP A 102 -9.05 28.41 2.35
N ASN A 103 -10.03 28.62 1.49
CA ASN A 103 -10.95 29.76 1.50
C ASN A 103 -12.38 29.27 1.73
N MET A 104 -13.09 29.83 2.71
CA MET A 104 -14.49 29.54 2.96
C MET A 104 -15.37 30.52 2.20
N VAL A 105 -16.38 30.00 1.51
CA VAL A 105 -17.41 30.78 0.81
C VAL A 105 -18.77 30.34 1.35
N GLU A 106 -19.34 31.12 2.25
CA GLU A 106 -20.68 30.89 2.78
C GLU A 106 -21.74 31.28 1.74
N LEU A 107 -22.78 30.48 1.60
CA LEU A 107 -23.86 30.70 0.64
C LEU A 107 -24.99 31.50 1.30
N GLY A 108 -25.34 32.66 0.73
CA GLY A 108 -26.48 33.46 1.21
C GLY A 108 -27.81 32.75 1.06
N THR A 109 -27.93 31.85 0.06
CA THR A 109 -29.08 30.97 -0.13
C THR A 109 -28.52 29.54 -0.33
N PRO A 110 -28.82 28.59 0.57
CA PRO A 110 -28.38 27.22 0.45
C PRO A 110 -28.91 26.53 -0.81
N TYR A 111 -28.15 25.54 -1.31
CA TYR A 111 -28.57 24.67 -2.39
C TYR A 111 -29.14 23.36 -1.83
N GLU A 112 -30.40 23.03 -2.15
CA GLU A 112 -31.00 21.75 -1.75
C GLU A 112 -30.59 20.63 -2.70
N ILE A 113 -30.02 19.54 -2.17
CA ILE A 113 -29.64 18.36 -2.95
C ILE A 113 -30.88 17.47 -3.09
N ASN A 114 -31.66 17.70 -4.15
CA ASN A 114 -32.85 16.93 -4.52
C ASN A 114 -32.69 16.48 -5.97
N LEU A 115 -31.83 15.49 -6.21
CA LEU A 115 -31.50 15.01 -7.53
C LEU A 115 -32.27 13.71 -7.86
N PRO A 116 -32.69 13.49 -9.12
CA PRO A 116 -33.23 12.22 -9.56
C PRO A 116 -32.24 11.08 -9.36
N ASP A 117 -32.74 9.85 -9.22
CA ASP A 117 -31.92 8.65 -9.08
C ASP A 117 -30.89 8.52 -10.21
N GLY A 118 -29.65 8.20 -9.81
CA GLY A 118 -28.52 8.06 -10.73
C GLY A 118 -27.90 9.37 -11.23
N TYR A 119 -28.40 10.53 -10.79
CA TYR A 119 -27.81 11.83 -11.12
C TYR A 119 -26.65 12.16 -10.17
N GLY A 120 -25.62 12.77 -10.74
CA GLY A 120 -24.50 13.37 -10.01
C GLY A 120 -24.62 14.88 -9.88
N LEU A 121 -23.65 15.49 -9.24
CA LEU A 121 -23.56 16.95 -9.08
C LEU A 121 -22.13 17.41 -9.38
N ARG A 122 -21.97 18.30 -10.36
CA ARG A 122 -20.72 19.04 -10.53
C ARG A 122 -20.68 20.17 -9.53
N ILE A 123 -19.64 20.20 -8.72
CA ILE A 123 -19.28 21.33 -7.87
C ILE A 123 -18.08 22.05 -8.49
N GLY A 124 -18.03 23.37 -8.41
CA GLY A 124 -16.96 24.11 -9.07
C GLY A 124 -16.84 25.56 -8.63
N PHE A 125 -15.81 26.22 -9.13
CA PHE A 125 -15.56 27.64 -8.93
C PHE A 125 -14.91 28.26 -10.16
N ASP A 126 -15.08 29.60 -10.27
CA ASP A 126 -14.38 30.40 -11.26
C ASP A 126 -13.17 31.07 -10.58
N TYR A 127 -11.99 30.81 -11.11
CA TYR A 127 -10.79 31.51 -10.65
C TYR A 127 -10.20 32.36 -11.77
N GLU A 128 -9.56 33.44 -11.39
CA GLU A 128 -8.77 34.25 -12.31
C GLU A 128 -7.30 33.85 -12.23
N GLN A 129 -6.75 33.37 -13.33
CA GLN A 129 -5.32 33.08 -13.42
C GLN A 129 -4.57 34.38 -13.71
N PRO A 130 -3.75 34.90 -12.76
CA PRO A 130 -3.14 36.22 -12.89
C PRO A 130 -2.16 36.31 -14.06
N THR A 131 -1.38 35.27 -14.26
CA THR A 131 -0.42 35.16 -15.37
C THR A 131 -0.43 33.74 -15.95
N LYS A 132 0.09 33.59 -17.15
CA LYS A 132 0.25 32.26 -17.78
C LYS A 132 1.18 31.30 -17.01
N ASP A 133 2.01 31.81 -16.14
CA ASP A 133 2.98 31.05 -15.36
C ASP A 133 2.50 30.78 -13.91
N SER A 134 1.37 31.39 -13.50
CA SER A 134 0.75 31.13 -12.19
C SER A 134 0.17 29.72 -12.11
N LYS A 135 0.24 29.14 -10.91
CA LYS A 135 -0.27 27.78 -10.63
C LYS A 135 -1.21 27.78 -9.42
N PRO A 136 -2.36 28.47 -9.49
CA PRO A 136 -3.20 28.72 -8.33
C PRO A 136 -4.01 27.52 -7.86
N ILE A 137 -4.23 26.49 -8.69
CA ILE A 137 -5.07 25.37 -8.34
C ILE A 137 -4.32 24.36 -7.49
N SER A 138 -4.90 24.02 -6.34
CA SER A 138 -4.44 22.92 -5.48
C SER A 138 -5.16 21.62 -5.84
N ALA A 139 -4.39 20.52 -5.86
CA ALA A 139 -4.94 19.17 -6.03
C ALA A 139 -4.14 18.18 -5.19
N VAL A 140 -4.80 17.38 -4.38
CA VAL A 140 -4.22 16.49 -3.37
C VAL A 140 -4.39 15.02 -3.75
N LYS A 141 -3.34 14.22 -3.60
CA LYS A 141 -3.37 12.76 -3.82
C LYS A 141 -3.87 12.06 -2.57
N VAL A 142 -5.17 12.01 -2.40
CA VAL A 142 -5.84 11.34 -1.28
C VAL A 142 -6.91 10.41 -1.83
N GLY A 143 -6.85 9.14 -1.49
CA GLY A 143 -7.84 8.15 -1.92
C GLY A 143 -7.89 7.95 -3.44
N THR A 144 -9.09 7.62 -3.94
CA THR A 144 -9.35 7.52 -5.38
C THR A 144 -9.26 8.89 -6.03
N ILE A 145 -8.60 8.99 -7.18
CA ILE A 145 -8.46 10.25 -7.93
C ILE A 145 -9.57 10.36 -8.96
N TYR A 146 -10.32 11.46 -8.88
CA TYR A 146 -11.49 11.75 -9.71
C TYR A 146 -11.18 12.77 -10.81
N PRO A 147 -11.93 12.75 -11.94
CA PRO A 147 -11.74 13.69 -13.02
C PRO A 147 -11.98 15.15 -12.60
N THR A 148 -11.11 16.04 -13.06
CA THR A 148 -11.31 17.48 -12.97
C THR A 148 -11.67 18.03 -14.33
N TYR A 149 -12.68 18.88 -14.39
CA TYR A 149 -13.21 19.48 -15.60
C TYR A 149 -12.96 20.97 -15.64
N ILE A 150 -12.63 21.48 -16.81
CA ILE A 150 -12.59 22.92 -17.10
C ILE A 150 -13.58 23.28 -18.20
N TYR A 151 -14.16 24.49 -18.09
CA TYR A 151 -15.03 25.00 -19.14
C TYR A 151 -14.22 25.78 -20.18
N ARG A 152 -14.26 25.32 -21.43
CA ARG A 152 -13.51 25.94 -22.52
C ARG A 152 -14.26 25.83 -23.85
N ASN A 153 -14.30 26.93 -24.60
CA ASN A 153 -14.96 26.98 -25.94
C ASN A 153 -16.38 26.44 -25.93
N GLY A 154 -17.17 26.80 -24.91
CA GLY A 154 -18.56 26.38 -24.79
C GLY A 154 -18.79 24.97 -24.25
N ASN A 155 -17.75 24.24 -23.88
CA ASN A 155 -17.84 22.86 -23.38
C ASN A 155 -17.03 22.60 -22.14
N TRP A 156 -17.52 21.69 -21.28
CA TRP A 156 -16.76 21.09 -20.21
C TRP A 156 -15.87 19.99 -20.76
N VAL A 157 -14.58 20.07 -20.49
CA VAL A 157 -13.59 19.07 -20.93
C VAL A 157 -12.85 18.51 -19.73
N ASN A 158 -12.66 17.20 -19.68
CA ASN A 158 -11.79 16.55 -18.70
C ASN A 158 -10.35 17.00 -18.93
N TYR A 159 -9.69 17.48 -17.90
CA TYR A 159 -8.43 18.16 -18.06
C TYR A 159 -7.21 17.40 -17.53
N GLY A 160 -7.37 16.16 -17.13
CA GLY A 160 -6.21 15.30 -16.78
C GLY A 160 -5.52 15.65 -15.45
N ILE A 161 -6.11 16.48 -14.58
CA ILE A 161 -5.62 16.66 -13.20
C ILE A 161 -5.69 15.36 -12.39
N ASN A 162 -6.53 14.43 -12.83
CA ASN A 162 -6.59 13.07 -12.29
C ASN A 162 -5.24 12.34 -12.22
N THR A 163 -4.19 12.82 -12.90
CA THR A 163 -2.81 12.34 -12.70
C THR A 163 -2.08 13.03 -11.54
N THR A 164 -2.58 14.17 -11.07
CA THR A 164 -1.94 15.00 -10.04
C THR A 164 -2.66 14.99 -8.70
N GLY A 165 -3.95 14.60 -8.65
CA GLY A 165 -4.73 14.49 -7.42
C GLY A 165 -6.18 14.96 -7.57
N ASN A 166 -6.93 14.91 -6.47
CA ASN A 166 -8.28 15.46 -6.36
C ASN A 166 -8.23 16.98 -6.22
N LEU A 167 -9.10 17.70 -6.93
CA LEU A 167 -9.23 19.14 -6.81
C LEU A 167 -9.53 19.52 -5.35
N SER A 168 -8.79 20.50 -4.80
CA SER A 168 -9.01 20.99 -3.44
C SER A 168 -10.30 21.82 -3.39
N LEU A 169 -11.41 21.12 -3.42
CA LEU A 169 -12.78 21.67 -3.43
C LEU A 169 -13.68 20.76 -2.61
N GLN A 170 -14.34 21.36 -1.63
CA GLN A 170 -15.27 20.71 -0.73
C GLN A 170 -16.52 21.60 -0.57
N CYS A 171 -17.66 20.98 -0.25
CA CYS A 171 -18.86 21.68 0.20
C CYS A 171 -19.12 21.35 1.67
N ILE A 172 -19.77 22.25 2.39
CA ILE A 172 -20.39 21.95 3.69
C ILE A 172 -21.85 21.69 3.44
N ALA A 173 -22.29 20.47 3.72
CA ALA A 173 -23.69 20.08 3.66
C ALA A 173 -24.30 20.08 5.06
N GLU A 174 -25.53 20.53 5.19
CA GLU A 174 -26.28 20.61 6.45
C GLU A 174 -27.56 19.80 6.36
N ASN A 175 -27.80 18.98 7.40
CA ASN A 175 -29.02 18.19 7.56
C ASN A 175 -29.17 17.78 9.03
N ASP A 176 -30.29 18.11 9.66
CA ASP A 176 -30.55 17.75 11.06
C ASP A 176 -30.75 16.22 11.27
N ASN A 177 -30.88 15.46 10.20
CA ASN A 177 -31.12 14.02 10.21
C ASN A 177 -29.98 13.22 9.59
N PHE A 178 -28.74 13.70 9.60
CA PHE A 178 -27.62 12.86 9.17
C PHE A 178 -27.55 11.60 10.05
N PRO A 179 -27.43 10.40 9.45
CA PRO A 179 -27.25 9.17 10.21
C PRO A 179 -25.96 9.27 11.03
N GLN A 180 -26.03 8.84 12.28
CA GLN A 180 -24.87 8.84 13.16
C GLN A 180 -23.75 7.96 12.63
N TYR A 181 -24.10 6.77 12.15
CA TYR A 181 -23.17 5.79 11.63
C TYR A 181 -23.65 5.26 10.28
N VAL A 182 -22.75 5.23 9.31
CA VAL A 182 -22.92 4.58 8.00
C VAL A 182 -21.64 3.83 7.67
N VAL A 183 -21.54 2.63 8.21
CA VAL A 183 -20.38 1.75 8.02
C VAL A 183 -20.24 1.35 6.56
N ARG A 184 -19.01 1.33 6.08
CA ARG A 184 -18.60 0.76 4.79
C ARG A 184 -17.39 -0.13 5.00
N ALA A 185 -17.36 -1.24 4.28
CA ALA A 185 -16.20 -2.10 4.17
C ALA A 185 -16.01 -2.53 2.71
N THR A 186 -14.78 -2.55 2.22
CA THR A 186 -14.45 -2.81 0.81
C THR A 186 -13.08 -3.44 0.67
N ASN A 187 -12.78 -3.96 -0.53
CA ASN A 187 -11.43 -4.36 -0.96
C ASN A 187 -10.79 -5.43 -0.07
N LEU A 188 -11.53 -6.51 0.25
CA LEU A 188 -10.92 -7.66 0.92
C LEU A 188 -9.92 -8.32 -0.03
N THR A 189 -8.68 -8.45 0.45
CA THR A 189 -7.59 -9.16 -0.21
C THR A 189 -6.96 -10.15 0.75
N CYS A 190 -6.45 -11.25 0.25
CA CYS A 190 -5.62 -12.21 0.99
C CYS A 190 -4.61 -12.83 0.02
N LYS A 191 -3.59 -13.53 0.54
CA LYS A 191 -2.73 -14.34 -0.34
C LYS A 191 -3.55 -15.39 -1.07
N SER A 192 -3.27 -15.58 -2.36
CA SER A 192 -3.95 -16.56 -3.20
C SER A 192 -3.65 -18.00 -2.77
N GLN A 193 -2.52 -18.22 -2.08
CA GLN A 193 -2.10 -19.53 -1.62
C GLN A 193 -1.31 -19.49 -0.31
N VAL A 194 -1.52 -20.47 0.56
CA VAL A 194 -0.83 -20.63 1.84
C VAL A 194 -0.66 -22.12 2.18
N LYS A 195 0.46 -22.50 2.84
CA LYS A 195 0.62 -23.87 3.33
C LYS A 195 -0.36 -24.16 4.46
N THR A 196 -0.96 -25.35 4.48
CA THR A 196 -1.82 -25.80 5.58
C THR A 196 -1.07 -25.71 6.91
N GLY A 197 -1.64 -25.01 7.88
CA GLY A 197 -1.03 -24.75 9.17
C GLY A 197 -0.39 -23.37 9.30
N ASP A 198 -0.02 -22.75 8.18
CA ASP A 198 0.50 -21.38 8.21
C ASP A 198 -0.64 -20.36 8.36
N ASP A 199 -0.27 -19.15 8.77
CA ASP A 199 -1.19 -18.02 8.85
C ASP A 199 -1.44 -17.41 7.47
N LEU A 200 -2.74 -17.23 7.13
CA LEU A 200 -3.19 -16.50 5.96
C LEU A 200 -3.33 -15.02 6.30
N PRO A 201 -2.45 -14.15 5.80
CA PRO A 201 -2.62 -12.71 5.94
C PRO A 201 -3.75 -12.21 5.03
N PHE A 202 -4.52 -11.25 5.53
CA PHE A 202 -5.57 -10.57 4.77
C PHE A 202 -5.69 -9.11 5.16
N SER A 203 -6.25 -8.31 4.27
CA SER A 203 -6.55 -6.91 4.52
C SER A 203 -7.84 -6.47 3.84
N PHE A 204 -8.47 -5.45 4.40
CA PHE A 204 -9.62 -4.78 3.81
C PHE A 204 -9.70 -3.33 4.29
N GLN A 205 -10.50 -2.52 3.62
CA GLN A 205 -10.72 -1.13 3.99
C GLN A 205 -12.05 -0.98 4.72
N ALA A 206 -12.05 -0.24 5.83
CA ALA A 206 -13.26 0.16 6.53
C ALA A 206 -13.30 1.68 6.74
N TYR A 207 -14.51 2.27 6.71
CA TYR A 207 -14.73 3.69 6.96
C TYR A 207 -16.18 3.93 7.36
N ASN A 208 -16.43 5.12 7.93
CA ASN A 208 -17.76 5.53 8.34
C ASN A 208 -18.15 6.84 7.64
N LEU A 209 -19.25 6.83 6.92
CA LEU A 209 -19.81 8.03 6.27
C LEU A 209 -20.82 8.77 7.17
N GLY A 210 -21.12 8.26 8.37
CA GLY A 210 -22.02 8.90 9.33
C GLY A 210 -21.39 10.10 10.04
N ALA A 211 -22.22 10.88 10.74
CA ALA A 211 -21.82 12.11 11.40
C ALA A 211 -20.96 11.91 12.66
N VAL A 212 -20.95 10.70 13.24
CA VAL A 212 -20.23 10.38 14.48
C VAL A 212 -19.09 9.44 14.19
N THR A 213 -17.88 9.76 14.60
CA THR A 213 -16.70 8.88 14.50
C THR A 213 -16.94 7.59 15.26
N ILE A 214 -16.55 6.46 14.67
CA ILE A 214 -16.55 5.15 15.35
C ILE A 214 -15.19 5.00 16.03
N GLU A 215 -15.21 4.86 17.35
CA GLU A 215 -14.00 4.73 18.16
C GLU A 215 -13.27 3.39 17.93
N PRO A 216 -11.95 3.29 18.21
CA PRO A 216 -11.21 2.04 18.11
C PRO A 216 -11.88 0.94 18.94
N GLY A 217 -12.02 -0.25 18.37
CA GLY A 217 -12.65 -1.40 19.00
C GLY A 217 -14.17 -1.42 19.00
N ALA A 218 -14.85 -0.35 18.57
CA ALA A 218 -16.30 -0.23 18.63
C ALA A 218 -17.03 -0.96 17.48
N LEU A 219 -16.36 -1.17 16.34
CA LEU A 219 -16.88 -1.95 15.21
C LEU A 219 -16.14 -3.28 15.14
N THR A 220 -16.90 -4.38 15.15
CA THR A 220 -16.32 -5.72 15.03
C THR A 220 -16.64 -6.37 13.71
N PHE A 221 -15.79 -7.31 13.31
CA PHE A 221 -15.90 -8.10 12.09
C PHE A 221 -15.70 -9.57 12.40
N ASP A 222 -16.60 -10.43 11.94
CA ASP A 222 -16.41 -11.87 11.97
C ASP A 222 -15.64 -12.31 10.73
N VAL A 223 -14.56 -13.04 10.95
CA VAL A 223 -13.73 -13.65 9.91
C VAL A 223 -14.05 -15.13 9.85
N ALA A 224 -14.50 -15.59 8.69
CA ALA A 224 -14.89 -16.98 8.48
C ALA A 224 -14.12 -17.61 7.32
N ILE A 225 -13.83 -18.91 7.44
CA ILE A 225 -13.35 -19.75 6.34
C ILE A 225 -14.46 -20.78 6.04
N ASP A 226 -14.85 -20.86 4.76
CA ASP A 226 -15.93 -21.74 4.28
C ASP A 226 -17.22 -21.66 5.11
N GLY A 227 -17.53 -20.46 5.59
CA GLY A 227 -18.71 -20.17 6.41
C GLY A 227 -18.57 -20.49 7.90
N VAL A 228 -17.43 -20.99 8.36
CA VAL A 228 -17.15 -21.21 9.78
C VAL A 228 -16.37 -20.02 10.33
N VAL A 229 -16.94 -19.30 11.32
CA VAL A 229 -16.25 -18.19 11.99
C VAL A 229 -15.05 -18.73 12.76
N VAL A 230 -13.87 -18.26 12.42
CA VAL A 230 -12.59 -18.69 13.02
C VAL A 230 -11.98 -17.59 13.90
N LYS A 231 -12.41 -16.34 13.72
CA LYS A 231 -11.89 -15.19 14.46
C LYS A 231 -12.88 -14.02 14.42
N THR A 232 -12.92 -13.21 15.47
CA THR A 232 -13.57 -11.89 15.47
C THR A 232 -12.50 -10.83 15.71
N ILE A 233 -12.47 -9.78 14.90
CA ILE A 233 -11.53 -8.67 14.99
C ILE A 233 -12.30 -7.36 15.11
N SER A 234 -11.62 -6.28 15.49
CA SER A 234 -12.21 -4.94 15.58
C SER A 234 -11.38 -3.90 14.81
N ASN A 235 -11.98 -2.73 14.57
CA ASN A 235 -11.26 -1.60 13.99
C ASN A 235 -10.11 -1.16 14.93
N PRO A 236 -8.85 -1.12 14.45
CA PRO A 236 -7.70 -0.75 15.29
C PRO A 236 -7.62 0.77 15.55
N GLU A 237 -8.22 1.57 14.66
CA GLU A 237 -8.19 3.02 14.68
C GLU A 237 -9.61 3.58 14.58
N SER A 238 -9.78 4.87 14.88
CA SER A 238 -11.05 5.59 14.71
C SER A 238 -11.47 5.60 13.24
N LEU A 239 -12.74 5.32 12.95
CA LEU A 239 -13.29 5.34 11.60
C LEU A 239 -14.10 6.61 11.38
N SER A 240 -13.68 7.39 10.42
CA SER A 240 -14.38 8.52 9.84
C SER A 240 -14.67 8.26 8.36
N SER A 241 -14.91 9.29 7.56
CA SER A 241 -15.04 9.17 6.11
C SER A 241 -13.74 8.76 5.39
N MET A 242 -12.58 8.83 6.06
CA MET A 242 -11.33 8.29 5.55
C MET A 242 -11.29 6.77 5.66
N LYS A 243 -10.74 6.13 4.62
CA LYS A 243 -10.56 4.68 4.59
C LYS A 243 -9.40 4.27 5.47
N VAL A 244 -9.66 3.44 6.46
CA VAL A 244 -8.66 2.80 7.31
C VAL A 244 -8.40 1.40 6.78
N MET A 245 -7.14 1.04 6.60
CA MET A 245 -6.73 -0.32 6.24
C MET A 245 -6.71 -1.19 7.50
N ILE A 246 -7.48 -2.25 7.51
CA ILE A 246 -7.46 -3.26 8.57
C ILE A 246 -6.69 -4.47 8.04
N GLN A 247 -5.58 -4.79 8.70
CA GLN A 247 -4.73 -5.95 8.39
C GLN A 247 -4.79 -6.95 9.52
N ASN A 248 -4.85 -8.24 9.20
CA ASN A 248 -4.88 -9.30 10.18
C ASN A 248 -4.46 -10.64 9.56
N THR A 249 -4.34 -11.69 10.38
CA THR A 249 -4.07 -13.05 9.93
C THR A 249 -5.10 -14.01 10.49
N VAL A 250 -5.28 -15.15 9.82
CA VAL A 250 -6.07 -16.27 10.29
C VAL A 250 -5.33 -17.58 10.05
N ASN A 251 -5.24 -18.44 11.08
CA ASN A 251 -4.52 -19.72 10.97
C ASN A 251 -5.30 -20.75 10.17
N THR A 252 -4.61 -21.52 9.33
CA THR A 252 -5.18 -22.50 8.42
C THR A 252 -5.07 -23.96 8.88
N ALA A 253 -4.61 -24.23 10.11
CA ALA A 253 -4.38 -25.59 10.61
C ALA A 253 -5.63 -26.48 10.67
N ALA A 254 -6.81 -25.88 10.80
CA ALA A 254 -8.09 -26.62 10.90
C ALA A 254 -8.74 -26.95 9.56
N ILE A 255 -8.12 -26.54 8.42
CA ILE A 255 -8.67 -26.78 7.08
C ILE A 255 -7.78 -27.72 6.26
N SER A 256 -8.39 -28.50 5.37
CA SER A 256 -7.67 -29.44 4.49
C SER A 256 -7.05 -28.69 3.31
N ALA A 257 -6.08 -29.33 2.63
CA ALA A 257 -5.60 -28.80 1.36
C ALA A 257 -6.73 -28.70 0.32
N GLY A 258 -6.81 -27.58 -0.38
CA GLY A 258 -7.85 -27.31 -1.37
C GLY A 258 -8.16 -25.84 -1.55
N GLN A 259 -9.24 -25.55 -2.26
CA GLN A 259 -9.73 -24.19 -2.47
C GLN A 259 -10.72 -23.82 -1.36
N HIS A 260 -10.58 -22.61 -0.82
CA HIS A 260 -11.37 -22.08 0.30
C HIS A 260 -11.87 -20.68 0.02
N THR A 261 -12.88 -20.25 0.79
CA THR A 261 -13.41 -18.90 0.77
C THR A 261 -13.19 -18.23 2.11
N LEU A 262 -12.45 -17.13 2.11
CA LEU A 262 -12.36 -16.20 3.23
C LEU A 262 -13.53 -15.22 3.16
N THR A 263 -14.24 -15.04 4.28
CA THR A 263 -15.33 -14.09 4.41
C THR A 263 -15.07 -13.17 5.60
N VAL A 264 -15.24 -11.85 5.40
CA VAL A 264 -15.22 -10.85 6.48
C VAL A 264 -16.58 -10.19 6.51
N THR A 265 -17.27 -10.25 7.66
CA THR A 265 -18.63 -9.76 7.83
C THR A 265 -18.67 -8.75 8.99
N THR A 266 -19.23 -7.57 8.78
CA THR A 266 -19.48 -6.63 9.89
C THR A 266 -20.43 -7.26 10.90
N ALA A 267 -20.04 -7.33 12.18
CA ALA A 267 -20.76 -8.07 13.19
C ALA A 267 -21.49 -7.17 14.19
N THR A 268 -20.78 -6.34 14.94
CA THR A 268 -21.39 -5.44 15.94
C THR A 268 -20.85 -4.02 15.82
N LEU A 269 -21.67 -3.05 16.19
CA LEU A 269 -21.28 -1.65 16.38
C LEU A 269 -21.66 -1.20 17.78
N ASN A 270 -20.70 -0.72 18.57
CA ASN A 270 -20.88 -0.36 19.98
C ASN A 270 -21.49 -1.49 20.83
N GLY A 271 -21.18 -2.75 20.48
CA GLY A 271 -21.70 -3.95 21.15
C GLY A 271 -23.06 -4.44 20.65
N GLU A 272 -23.75 -3.68 19.81
CA GLU A 272 -25.06 -4.07 19.24
C GLU A 272 -24.87 -4.73 17.86
N PRO A 273 -25.60 -5.82 17.55
CA PRO A 273 -25.53 -6.45 16.23
C PRO A 273 -25.93 -5.51 15.09
N ILE A 274 -25.25 -5.64 13.96
CA ILE A 274 -25.58 -4.90 12.73
C ILE A 274 -26.70 -5.65 11.99
N GLU A 275 -27.85 -5.01 11.80
CA GLU A 275 -29.03 -5.64 11.16
C GLU A 275 -28.79 -5.98 9.67
N GLU A 276 -28.05 -5.13 8.96
CA GLU A 276 -27.68 -5.34 7.56
C GLU A 276 -26.16 -5.45 7.45
N PRO A 277 -25.57 -6.64 7.69
CA PRO A 277 -24.13 -6.80 7.68
C PRO A 277 -23.56 -6.69 6.27
N ILE A 278 -22.39 -6.04 6.16
CA ILE A 278 -21.59 -6.01 4.94
C ILE A 278 -20.75 -7.28 4.91
N VAL A 279 -20.81 -8.00 3.80
CA VAL A 279 -20.08 -9.25 3.59
C VAL A 279 -19.06 -9.06 2.48
N LEU A 280 -17.79 -9.26 2.79
CA LEU A 280 -16.68 -9.28 1.83
C LEU A 280 -16.20 -10.71 1.66
N THR A 281 -15.82 -11.08 0.44
CA THR A 281 -15.33 -12.44 0.13
C THR A 281 -14.05 -12.38 -0.70
N ALA A 282 -13.12 -13.29 -0.40
CA ALA A 282 -11.93 -13.57 -1.21
C ALA A 282 -11.71 -15.09 -1.26
N THR A 283 -11.04 -15.58 -2.29
CA THR A 283 -10.72 -17.01 -2.43
C THR A 283 -9.22 -17.23 -2.29
N PHE A 284 -8.84 -18.36 -1.69
CA PHE A 284 -7.46 -18.78 -1.54
C PHE A 284 -7.36 -20.31 -1.63
N LYS A 285 -6.14 -20.81 -1.81
CA LYS A 285 -5.86 -22.26 -1.78
C LYS A 285 -4.95 -22.60 -0.60
N THR A 286 -5.12 -23.79 -0.04
CA THR A 286 -4.15 -24.39 0.88
C THR A 286 -3.46 -25.59 0.22
N PHE A 287 -2.23 -25.87 0.66
CA PHE A 287 -1.43 -27.00 0.16
C PHE A 287 -0.61 -27.63 1.31
N ASP A 288 -0.29 -28.93 1.18
CA ASP A 288 0.42 -29.69 2.21
C ASP A 288 1.93 -29.86 1.93
N PHE A 289 2.44 -29.32 0.83
CA PHE A 289 3.85 -29.47 0.42
C PHE A 289 4.45 -28.14 -0.03
N GLY A 290 5.77 -27.99 0.09
CA GLY A 290 6.46 -26.73 -0.22
C GLY A 290 6.34 -25.71 0.91
N PHE A 291 6.49 -24.43 0.55
CA PHE A 291 6.39 -23.29 1.47
C PHE A 291 5.48 -22.23 0.86
N THR A 292 4.83 -21.45 1.71
CA THR A 292 4.16 -20.21 1.28
C THR A 292 5.21 -19.25 0.75
N ARG A 293 4.97 -18.64 -0.41
CA ARG A 293 5.84 -17.58 -0.92
C ARG A 293 5.82 -16.39 0.02
N GLN A 294 7.00 -15.93 0.44
CA GLN A 294 7.12 -14.80 1.36
C GLN A 294 6.91 -13.50 0.62
N MET A 295 7.66 -13.28 -0.48
CA MET A 295 7.53 -12.12 -1.35
C MET A 295 7.80 -12.48 -2.81
N HIS A 296 7.29 -11.65 -3.72
CA HIS A 296 7.62 -11.67 -5.14
C HIS A 296 8.74 -10.69 -5.46
N LEU A 297 9.72 -11.10 -6.25
CA LEU A 297 10.72 -10.21 -6.81
C LEU A 297 10.13 -9.45 -8.00
N VAL A 298 10.04 -8.13 -7.89
CA VAL A 298 9.71 -7.25 -9.01
C VAL A 298 10.92 -6.40 -9.35
N GLU A 299 11.60 -6.71 -10.45
CA GLU A 299 12.74 -5.93 -10.95
C GLU A 299 12.24 -4.96 -12.01
N GLN A 300 12.42 -3.66 -11.77
CA GLN A 300 12.11 -2.58 -12.70
C GLN A 300 13.38 -2.13 -13.39
N PHE A 301 13.41 -2.18 -14.71
CA PHE A 301 14.47 -1.60 -15.53
C PHE A 301 14.08 -0.21 -15.99
N THR A 302 14.90 0.78 -15.62
CA THR A 302 14.53 2.19 -15.69
C THR A 302 15.74 3.09 -16.02
N SER A 303 15.49 4.36 -16.28
CA SER A 303 16.53 5.38 -16.46
C SER A 303 15.98 6.76 -16.12
N THR A 304 16.82 7.61 -15.52
CA THR A 304 16.50 9.03 -15.28
C THR A 304 16.24 9.82 -16.58
N TYR A 305 16.72 9.31 -17.72
CA TYR A 305 16.53 9.90 -19.05
C TYR A 305 15.36 9.29 -19.84
N CYS A 306 14.59 8.41 -19.24
CA CYS A 306 13.45 7.75 -19.87
C CYS A 306 12.16 8.54 -19.66
N THR A 307 11.50 8.96 -20.73
CA THR A 307 10.27 9.75 -20.71
C THR A 307 9.08 9.00 -20.10
N TYR A 308 8.99 7.68 -20.31
CA TYR A 308 7.88 6.85 -19.87
C TYR A 308 8.13 6.10 -18.55
N CYS A 309 9.35 6.19 -18.02
CA CYS A 309 9.70 5.48 -16.78
C CYS A 309 8.91 5.94 -15.54
N PRO A 310 8.56 7.23 -15.37
CA PRO A 310 7.67 7.63 -14.28
C PRO A 310 6.30 6.93 -14.31
N GLN A 311 5.75 6.66 -15.49
CA GLN A 311 4.50 5.90 -15.62
C GLN A 311 4.69 4.43 -15.18
N GLY A 312 5.78 3.78 -15.60
CA GLY A 312 6.11 2.42 -15.16
C GLY A 312 6.28 2.33 -13.64
N THR A 313 6.99 3.30 -13.05
CA THR A 313 7.14 3.43 -11.58
C THR A 313 5.78 3.57 -10.89
N ASN A 314 4.89 4.42 -11.41
CA ASN A 314 3.55 4.60 -10.83
C ASN A 314 2.71 3.32 -10.93
N ASN A 315 2.85 2.53 -11.99
CA ASN A 315 2.13 1.26 -12.13
C ASN A 315 2.62 0.23 -11.10
N ILE A 316 3.95 0.13 -10.86
CA ILE A 316 4.48 -0.76 -9.79
C ILE A 316 4.08 -0.23 -8.41
N LYS A 317 4.12 1.08 -8.19
CA LYS A 317 3.63 1.67 -6.94
C LYS A 317 2.16 1.30 -6.69
N GLY A 318 1.31 1.39 -7.71
CA GLY A 318 -0.08 0.92 -7.60
C GLY A 318 -0.18 -0.58 -7.26
N LEU A 319 0.75 -1.42 -7.71
CA LEU A 319 0.82 -2.82 -7.31
C LEU A 319 1.19 -2.97 -5.82
N THR A 320 2.17 -2.21 -5.31
CA THR A 320 2.54 -2.24 -3.87
C THR A 320 1.46 -1.65 -2.95
N GLU A 321 0.54 -0.84 -3.48
CA GLU A 321 -0.66 -0.38 -2.77
C GLU A 321 -1.76 -1.46 -2.71
N MET A 322 -1.71 -2.47 -3.58
CA MET A 322 -2.65 -3.60 -3.63
C MET A 322 -2.14 -4.83 -2.90
N ARG A 323 -0.80 -5.01 -2.80
CA ARG A 323 -0.14 -6.20 -2.25
C ARG A 323 1.03 -5.76 -1.36
N ASP A 324 1.20 -6.42 -0.24
CA ASP A 324 2.27 -6.21 0.74
C ASP A 324 3.47 -7.18 0.57
N ASP A 325 3.36 -8.12 -0.37
CA ASP A 325 4.34 -9.18 -0.64
C ASP A 325 5.25 -8.88 -1.84
N ILE A 326 5.55 -7.61 -2.10
CA ILE A 326 6.38 -7.18 -3.24
C ILE A 326 7.76 -6.71 -2.78
N ALA A 327 8.80 -7.42 -3.19
CA ALA A 327 10.19 -6.96 -3.12
C ALA A 327 10.56 -6.24 -4.42
N TRP A 328 10.41 -4.91 -4.43
CA TRP A 328 10.67 -4.10 -5.61
C TRP A 328 12.13 -3.66 -5.66
N VAL A 329 12.78 -3.83 -6.82
CA VAL A 329 14.16 -3.40 -7.11
C VAL A 329 14.20 -2.57 -8.39
N ALA A 330 14.62 -1.30 -8.32
CA ALA A 330 14.78 -0.42 -9.46
C ALA A 330 16.22 -0.48 -9.99
N ILE A 331 16.38 -0.99 -11.19
CA ILE A 331 17.67 -1.20 -11.87
C ILE A 331 17.84 -0.09 -12.90
N HIS A 332 18.74 0.84 -12.62
CA HIS A 332 18.99 2.01 -13.45
C HIS A 332 20.06 1.77 -14.51
N GLU A 333 19.77 2.23 -15.74
CA GLU A 333 20.63 2.10 -16.90
C GLU A 333 20.73 3.39 -17.73
N ASN A 334 21.78 3.47 -18.55
CA ASN A 334 21.94 4.60 -19.47
C ASN A 334 20.89 4.57 -20.58
N MET A 335 20.34 5.75 -20.88
CA MET A 335 19.46 5.95 -22.04
C MET A 335 19.84 7.25 -22.74
N GLY A 336 20.79 7.18 -23.67
CA GLY A 336 21.31 8.34 -24.38
C GLY A 336 22.24 9.24 -23.56
N SER A 337 22.13 9.21 -22.24
CA SER A 337 22.98 9.94 -21.28
C SER A 337 23.31 9.05 -20.09
N VAL A 338 24.30 9.47 -19.27
CA VAL A 338 24.76 8.70 -18.11
C VAL A 338 23.78 8.84 -16.98
N ASP A 339 23.14 7.74 -16.59
CA ASP A 339 22.28 7.67 -15.41
C ASP A 339 23.12 7.70 -14.13
N PRO A 340 22.82 8.57 -13.13
CA PRO A 340 23.61 8.69 -11.90
C PRO A 340 23.58 7.44 -11.01
N PHE A 341 22.61 6.57 -11.19
CA PHE A 341 22.42 5.36 -10.37
C PHE A 341 22.90 4.08 -11.09
N ARG A 342 23.29 4.18 -12.34
CA ARG A 342 23.85 3.08 -13.11
C ARG A 342 25.16 2.55 -12.53
N THR A 343 25.34 1.23 -12.53
CA THR A 343 26.56 0.53 -12.13
C THR A 343 26.93 -0.54 -13.15
N ALA A 344 28.15 -1.09 -13.09
CA ALA A 344 28.52 -2.23 -13.92
C ALA A 344 27.70 -3.50 -13.58
N GLN A 345 27.11 -3.56 -12.39
CA GLN A 345 26.25 -4.67 -11.99
C GLN A 345 24.86 -4.52 -12.60
N THR A 346 24.31 -3.29 -12.67
CA THR A 346 23.03 -3.04 -13.33
C THR A 346 23.11 -3.37 -14.82
N ASP A 347 24.20 -2.97 -15.52
CA ASP A 347 24.46 -3.41 -16.90
C ASP A 347 24.45 -4.93 -17.05
N SER A 348 25.08 -5.62 -16.09
CA SER A 348 25.20 -7.09 -16.16
C SER A 348 23.85 -7.77 -15.95
N ILE A 349 22.97 -7.24 -15.07
CA ILE A 349 21.62 -7.77 -14.84
C ILE A 349 20.75 -7.51 -16.08
N THR A 350 20.75 -6.27 -16.60
CA THR A 350 20.01 -5.86 -17.79
C THR A 350 20.35 -6.76 -18.99
N ASN A 351 21.65 -7.02 -19.21
CA ASN A 351 22.09 -7.95 -20.27
C ASN A 351 21.71 -9.40 -19.99
N MET A 352 21.81 -9.86 -18.72
CA MET A 352 21.46 -11.23 -18.33
C MET A 352 19.97 -11.52 -18.57
N GLU A 353 19.09 -10.57 -18.34
CA GLU A 353 17.66 -10.71 -18.52
C GLU A 353 17.15 -10.32 -19.91
N GLY A 354 18.06 -9.88 -20.78
CA GLY A 354 17.76 -9.60 -22.19
C GLY A 354 16.89 -8.36 -22.39
N ILE A 355 16.95 -7.42 -21.43
CA ILE A 355 16.19 -6.17 -21.46
C ILE A 355 16.60 -5.32 -22.66
N GLY A 356 15.63 -4.90 -23.46
CA GLY A 356 15.86 -4.14 -24.69
C GLY A 356 15.38 -2.70 -24.66
N GLY A 357 14.62 -2.30 -23.65
CA GLY A 357 14.03 -0.98 -23.54
C GLY A 357 13.59 -0.61 -22.11
N PHE A 358 13.12 0.63 -21.95
CA PHE A 358 12.65 1.15 -20.67
C PHE A 358 11.31 1.88 -20.83
N PRO A 359 10.38 1.78 -19.83
CA PRO A 359 10.46 0.91 -18.65
C PRO A 359 10.03 -0.52 -18.95
N GLU A 360 10.87 -1.47 -18.61
CA GLU A 360 10.53 -2.90 -18.61
C GLU A 360 10.61 -3.45 -17.18
N GLY A 361 9.96 -4.57 -16.89
CA GLY A 361 9.98 -5.21 -15.58
C GLY A 361 9.88 -6.72 -15.65
N THR A 362 10.48 -7.40 -14.67
CA THR A 362 10.37 -8.84 -14.48
C THR A 362 9.65 -9.15 -13.18
N PHE A 363 9.02 -10.31 -13.12
CA PHE A 363 8.19 -10.77 -12.01
C PHE A 363 8.60 -12.20 -11.68
N ASP A 364 9.31 -12.40 -10.58
CA ASP A 364 9.99 -13.64 -10.22
C ASP A 364 10.79 -14.25 -11.39
N ARG A 365 11.24 -13.41 -12.32
CA ARG A 365 11.92 -13.82 -13.56
C ARG A 365 11.17 -14.93 -14.31
N THR A 366 9.84 -14.89 -14.26
CA THR A 366 8.96 -15.87 -14.90
C THR A 366 8.64 -15.45 -16.32
N VAL A 367 8.73 -16.37 -17.27
CA VAL A 367 8.32 -16.13 -18.66
C VAL A 367 6.80 -16.11 -18.78
N GLY A 368 6.28 -15.34 -19.74
CA GLY A 368 4.89 -15.45 -20.16
C GLY A 368 3.99 -14.23 -19.90
N ILE A 369 4.48 -13.15 -19.27
CA ILE A 369 3.69 -11.91 -19.09
C ILE A 369 3.37 -11.26 -20.44
N SER A 370 4.37 -11.09 -21.30
CA SER A 370 4.22 -10.46 -22.63
C SER A 370 4.47 -11.43 -23.78
N SER A 371 5.27 -12.46 -23.54
CA SER A 371 5.67 -13.46 -24.54
C SER A 371 6.15 -14.72 -23.84
N SER A 372 5.87 -15.89 -24.38
CA SER A 372 6.32 -17.18 -23.88
C SER A 372 7.85 -17.38 -23.89
N SER A 373 8.60 -16.45 -24.49
CA SER A 373 10.06 -16.50 -24.59
C SER A 373 10.79 -15.39 -23.83
N GLN A 374 10.07 -14.50 -23.12
CA GLN A 374 10.63 -13.35 -22.42
C GLN A 374 10.25 -13.38 -20.95
N VAL A 375 11.20 -13.01 -20.09
CA VAL A 375 10.98 -12.84 -18.64
C VAL A 375 10.48 -11.43 -18.27
N TYR A 376 10.48 -10.50 -19.22
CA TYR A 376 10.12 -9.10 -18.99
C TYR A 376 8.86 -8.67 -19.74
N ALA A 377 8.25 -7.61 -19.27
CA ALA A 377 7.13 -6.94 -19.90
C ALA A 377 7.29 -5.41 -19.83
N VAL A 378 6.64 -4.72 -20.79
CA VAL A 378 6.64 -3.25 -20.85
C VAL A 378 5.68 -2.71 -19.79
N LEU A 379 6.22 -2.04 -18.77
CA LEU A 379 5.46 -1.62 -17.57
C LEU A 379 4.37 -0.58 -17.86
N THR A 380 4.52 0.25 -18.89
CA THR A 380 3.47 1.21 -19.27
C THR A 380 2.19 0.55 -19.77
N ASN A 381 2.28 -0.71 -20.20
CA ASN A 381 1.16 -1.49 -20.73
C ASN A 381 0.49 -2.38 -19.68
N LEU A 382 1.03 -2.40 -18.44
CA LEU A 382 0.55 -3.24 -17.36
C LEU A 382 -0.13 -2.42 -16.28
N ALA A 383 -1.44 -2.56 -16.14
CA ALA A 383 -2.16 -2.03 -14.98
C ALA A 383 -1.75 -2.79 -13.70
N PRO A 384 -1.78 -2.14 -12.52
CA PRO A 384 -1.50 -2.79 -11.24
C PRO A 384 -2.29 -4.09 -11.02
N SER A 385 -3.58 -4.09 -11.34
CA SER A 385 -4.46 -5.27 -11.25
C SER A 385 -4.02 -6.43 -12.17
N THR A 386 -3.51 -6.13 -13.37
CA THR A 386 -2.98 -7.15 -14.29
C THR A 386 -1.71 -7.79 -13.73
N MET A 387 -0.81 -6.97 -13.16
CA MET A 387 0.38 -7.47 -12.49
C MET A 387 0.02 -8.35 -11.28
N SER A 388 -0.94 -7.92 -10.46
CA SER A 388 -1.43 -8.73 -9.33
C SER A 388 -1.97 -10.09 -9.78
N THR A 389 -2.84 -10.13 -10.80
CA THR A 389 -3.37 -11.40 -11.35
C THR A 389 -2.24 -12.32 -11.85
N PHE A 390 -1.19 -11.76 -12.43
CA PHE A 390 -0.05 -12.55 -12.88
C PHE A 390 0.73 -13.16 -11.68
N LEU A 391 0.92 -12.38 -10.60
CA LEU A 391 1.56 -12.90 -9.38
C LEU A 391 0.70 -13.98 -8.71
N ASP A 392 -0.63 -13.83 -8.71
CA ASP A 392 -1.55 -14.88 -8.24
C ASP A 392 -1.40 -16.17 -9.04
N TYR A 393 -1.16 -16.08 -10.35
CA TYR A 393 -0.86 -17.26 -11.17
C TYR A 393 0.49 -17.91 -10.79
N ILE A 394 1.53 -17.11 -10.49
CA ILE A 394 2.81 -17.64 -9.99
C ILE A 394 2.61 -18.38 -8.66
N ASP A 395 1.76 -17.86 -7.80
CA ASP A 395 1.41 -18.43 -6.51
C ASP A 395 0.61 -19.75 -6.61
N GLU A 396 0.10 -20.12 -7.79
CA GLU A 396 -0.46 -21.46 -7.99
C GLU A 396 0.56 -22.58 -7.74
N SER A 397 1.85 -22.24 -7.73
CA SER A 397 2.97 -23.16 -7.43
C SER A 397 3.62 -22.77 -6.10
N PRO A 398 3.60 -23.65 -5.08
CA PRO A 398 4.28 -23.40 -3.82
C PRO A 398 5.78 -23.15 -3.99
N SER A 399 6.34 -22.30 -3.13
CA SER A 399 7.78 -22.08 -3.09
C SER A 399 8.54 -23.35 -2.68
N GLN A 400 9.73 -23.50 -3.23
CA GLN A 400 10.61 -24.64 -2.94
C GLN A 400 11.64 -24.33 -1.84
N ALA A 401 11.66 -23.08 -1.35
CA ALA A 401 12.56 -22.62 -0.30
C ALA A 401 11.91 -21.51 0.52
N THR A 402 12.28 -21.36 1.78
CA THR A 402 12.10 -20.11 2.55
C THR A 402 13.35 -19.25 2.42
N VAL A 403 13.22 -17.92 2.63
CA VAL A 403 14.32 -16.95 2.60
C VAL A 403 14.18 -16.03 3.79
N ASN A 404 14.97 -16.23 4.83
CA ASN A 404 15.04 -15.33 5.97
C ASN A 404 16.18 -14.33 5.75
N VAL A 405 15.91 -13.05 6.01
CA VAL A 405 16.88 -11.95 5.86
C VAL A 405 17.10 -11.33 7.22
N ASN A 406 18.30 -11.51 7.78
CA ASN A 406 18.72 -10.90 9.04
C ASN A 406 19.94 -10.03 8.81
N SER A 407 19.97 -8.83 9.38
CA SER A 407 21.13 -7.95 9.24
C SER A 407 21.35 -7.09 10.47
N THR A 408 22.64 -6.77 10.74
CA THR A 408 23.05 -5.78 11.73
C THR A 408 23.87 -4.69 11.05
N PHE A 409 23.81 -3.47 11.57
CA PHE A 409 24.58 -2.34 11.07
C PHE A 409 25.25 -1.58 12.23
N ASP A 410 26.57 -1.41 12.13
CA ASP A 410 27.34 -0.58 13.05
C ASP A 410 27.54 0.82 12.44
N PRO A 411 26.89 1.87 12.96
CA PRO A 411 27.00 3.22 12.40
C PRO A 411 28.39 3.83 12.55
N THR A 412 29.22 3.35 13.49
CA THR A 412 30.56 3.88 13.71
C THR A 412 31.52 3.39 12.62
N THR A 413 31.52 2.12 12.33
CA THR A 413 32.38 1.51 11.29
C THR A 413 31.70 1.45 9.93
N ARG A 414 30.42 1.79 9.86
CA ARG A 414 29.54 1.64 8.71
C ARG A 414 29.50 0.21 8.13
N LYS A 415 29.79 -0.77 8.98
CA LYS A 415 29.81 -2.17 8.59
C LYS A 415 28.43 -2.80 8.81
N ALA A 416 27.91 -3.41 7.74
CA ALA A 416 26.75 -4.28 7.81
C ALA A 416 27.19 -5.74 7.76
N MET A 417 26.56 -6.57 8.61
CA MET A 417 26.61 -8.02 8.55
C MET A 417 25.23 -8.52 8.14
N ILE A 418 25.16 -9.43 7.17
CA ILE A 418 23.92 -9.91 6.59
C ILE A 418 23.94 -11.43 6.59
N THR A 419 22.93 -12.04 7.19
CA THR A 419 22.72 -13.48 7.20
C THR A 419 21.47 -13.79 6.39
N ILE A 420 21.59 -14.70 5.43
CA ILE A 420 20.47 -15.26 4.69
C ILE A 420 20.43 -16.75 4.98
N ASP A 421 19.33 -17.19 5.55
CA ASP A 421 19.10 -18.58 5.91
C ASP A 421 17.68 -19.02 5.55
N GLY A 422 17.40 -20.30 5.71
CA GLY A 422 16.08 -20.85 5.46
C GLY A 422 16.08 -22.35 5.25
N GLU A 423 14.93 -22.84 4.81
CA GLU A 423 14.67 -24.24 4.54
C GLU A 423 14.47 -24.49 3.04
N LEU A 424 14.76 -25.69 2.61
CA LEU A 424 14.56 -26.20 1.26
C LEU A 424 13.65 -27.43 1.31
N VAL A 425 12.78 -27.59 0.34
CA VAL A 425 12.02 -28.84 0.24
C VAL A 425 12.95 -30.05 0.05
N PRO A 426 12.59 -31.25 0.51
CA PRO A 426 13.45 -32.43 0.39
C PRO A 426 13.90 -32.76 -1.06
N ASP A 427 13.04 -32.49 -2.03
CA ASP A 427 13.27 -32.70 -3.46
C ASP A 427 13.70 -31.42 -4.22
N PHE A 428 14.33 -30.49 -3.51
CA PHE A 428 14.71 -29.17 -4.03
C PHE A 428 15.57 -29.26 -5.30
N ASP A 429 16.57 -30.17 -5.31
CA ASP A 429 17.49 -30.29 -6.44
C ASP A 429 16.80 -30.81 -7.70
N GLU A 430 15.77 -31.62 -7.55
CA GLU A 430 14.96 -32.12 -8.68
C GLU A 430 14.10 -30.99 -9.25
N LYS A 431 13.49 -30.15 -8.36
CA LYS A 431 12.56 -29.09 -8.75
C LYS A 431 13.26 -27.84 -9.24
N MET A 432 14.33 -27.42 -8.57
CA MET A 432 15.03 -26.16 -8.83
C MET A 432 16.36 -26.34 -9.56
N GLY A 433 17.02 -27.49 -9.42
CA GLY A 433 18.36 -27.76 -9.88
C GLY A 433 19.40 -27.67 -8.76
N ALA A 434 20.32 -28.62 -8.70
CA ALA A 434 21.37 -28.72 -7.68
C ALA A 434 22.31 -27.48 -7.64
N ASP A 435 22.40 -26.75 -8.74
CA ASP A 435 23.20 -25.55 -8.92
C ASP A 435 22.40 -24.23 -8.79
N SER A 436 21.21 -24.29 -8.19
CA SER A 436 20.41 -23.10 -7.85
C SER A 436 21.20 -22.09 -7.03
N LYS A 437 20.85 -20.82 -7.15
CA LYS A 437 21.65 -19.70 -6.66
C LYS A 437 20.87 -18.86 -5.65
N LEU A 438 21.61 -18.35 -4.68
CA LEU A 438 21.20 -17.27 -3.80
C LEU A 438 21.76 -15.95 -4.35
N THR A 439 20.89 -14.96 -4.52
CA THR A 439 21.27 -13.59 -4.88
C THR A 439 20.87 -12.65 -3.75
N VAL A 440 21.73 -11.65 -3.47
CA VAL A 440 21.50 -10.65 -2.41
C VAL A 440 21.79 -9.27 -2.97
N TYR A 441 20.79 -8.39 -2.92
CA TYR A 441 20.84 -7.01 -3.35
C TYR A 441 20.75 -6.06 -2.16
N LEU A 442 21.38 -4.89 -2.29
CA LEU A 442 21.15 -3.73 -1.43
C LEU A 442 20.47 -2.66 -2.29
N THR A 443 19.32 -2.17 -1.81
CA THR A 443 18.59 -1.06 -2.41
C THR A 443 18.57 0.13 -1.47
N GLU A 444 18.33 1.33 -2.01
CA GLU A 444 18.24 2.57 -1.24
C GLU A 444 17.05 3.40 -1.72
N ASP A 445 16.31 3.96 -0.77
CA ASP A 445 15.18 4.86 -0.99
C ASP A 445 15.57 6.33 -0.84
N GLY A 446 14.73 7.21 -1.38
CA GLY A 446 14.83 8.65 -1.15
C GLY A 446 15.96 9.34 -1.92
N LEU A 447 16.48 8.73 -2.99
CA LEU A 447 17.53 9.32 -3.82
C LEU A 447 16.94 10.40 -4.74
N VAL A 448 17.44 11.63 -4.61
CA VAL A 448 16.95 12.77 -5.39
C VAL A 448 17.84 13.01 -6.61
N ALA A 449 17.24 12.95 -7.80
CA ALA A 449 17.89 13.31 -9.06
C ALA A 449 16.84 13.77 -10.08
N PRO A 450 17.22 14.55 -11.10
CA PRO A 450 16.32 14.88 -12.21
C PRO A 450 15.81 13.62 -12.92
N GLN A 451 14.53 13.63 -13.28
CA GLN A 451 13.89 12.59 -14.07
C GLN A 451 13.17 13.21 -15.26
N VAL A 452 13.45 12.78 -16.46
CA VAL A 452 12.71 13.22 -17.64
C VAL A 452 11.23 12.90 -17.44
N SER A 453 10.36 13.88 -17.66
CA SER A 453 8.92 13.84 -17.38
C SER A 453 8.53 13.71 -15.89
N GLY A 454 9.49 13.69 -14.95
CA GLY A 454 9.26 13.63 -13.51
C GLY A 454 9.68 14.91 -12.76
N GLY A 455 10.52 15.75 -13.38
CA GLY A 455 11.01 17.01 -12.78
C GLY A 455 12.41 16.90 -12.17
N ASP A 456 12.95 18.06 -11.73
CA ASP A 456 14.34 18.18 -11.28
C ASP A 456 14.60 17.58 -9.88
N ASN A 457 13.59 17.48 -9.04
CA ASN A 457 13.68 16.95 -7.68
C ASN A 457 12.91 15.63 -7.55
N TYR A 458 12.97 14.77 -8.56
CA TYR A 458 12.30 13.47 -8.51
C TYR A 458 12.95 12.57 -7.47
N VAL A 459 12.11 11.92 -6.65
CA VAL A 459 12.56 10.97 -5.62
C VAL A 459 12.53 9.56 -6.19
N HIS A 460 13.70 8.94 -6.26
CA HIS A 460 13.88 7.57 -6.69
C HIS A 460 13.96 6.64 -5.47
N ASN A 461 13.15 5.60 -5.45
CA ASN A 461 13.08 4.59 -4.39
C ASN A 461 13.44 3.20 -4.93
N ASN A 462 13.78 2.29 -4.01
CA ASN A 462 14.16 0.90 -4.32
C ASN A 462 15.36 0.78 -5.28
N VAL A 463 16.20 1.81 -5.35
CA VAL A 463 17.30 1.86 -6.31
C VAL A 463 18.37 0.84 -5.95
N LEU A 464 18.69 -0.06 -6.88
CA LEU A 464 19.77 -1.04 -6.70
C LEU A 464 21.12 -0.34 -6.57
N ARG A 465 21.71 -0.38 -5.37
CA ARG A 465 23.02 0.18 -5.09
C ARG A 465 24.12 -0.86 -5.32
N LYS A 466 23.85 -2.11 -4.94
CA LYS A 466 24.85 -3.18 -5.08
C LYS A 466 24.22 -4.57 -5.03
N ALA A 467 24.70 -5.46 -5.88
CA ALA A 467 24.60 -6.89 -5.64
C ALA A 467 25.82 -7.32 -4.79
N LEU A 468 25.58 -7.90 -3.61
CA LEU A 468 26.64 -8.35 -2.71
C LEU A 468 27.41 -9.56 -3.25
N VAL A 469 26.80 -10.23 -4.21
CA VAL A 469 27.32 -11.43 -4.86
C VAL A 469 27.43 -11.19 -6.37
N SER A 470 27.91 -12.18 -7.13
CA SER A 470 27.76 -12.16 -8.58
C SER A 470 26.30 -11.93 -8.96
N VAL A 471 26.01 -11.17 -10.00
CA VAL A 471 24.64 -10.98 -10.53
C VAL A 471 23.97 -12.30 -10.93
N LYS A 472 24.76 -13.35 -11.14
CA LYS A 472 24.27 -14.74 -11.36
C LYS A 472 24.05 -15.51 -10.05
N GLY A 473 24.21 -14.85 -8.90
CA GLY A 473 24.13 -15.45 -7.58
C GLY A 473 25.40 -16.24 -7.16
N VAL A 474 25.33 -16.78 -5.96
CA VAL A 474 26.32 -17.70 -5.36
C VAL A 474 25.65 -19.03 -5.02
N ASN A 475 26.46 -20.04 -4.75
CA ASN A 475 25.96 -21.32 -4.27
C ASN A 475 25.26 -21.17 -2.92
N ILE A 476 24.18 -21.89 -2.75
CA ILE A 476 23.47 -22.03 -1.48
C ILE A 476 24.31 -22.90 -0.56
N ASN A 477 24.68 -22.40 0.61
CA ASN A 477 25.54 -23.09 1.57
C ASN A 477 24.67 -23.98 2.49
N ARG A 478 24.49 -25.25 2.14
CA ARG A 478 23.50 -26.17 2.71
C ARG A 478 24.03 -27.07 3.80
N THR A 479 23.15 -27.39 4.75
CA THR A 479 23.30 -28.49 5.72
C THR A 479 21.98 -29.27 5.74
N GLY A 480 21.94 -30.39 5.00
CA GLY A 480 20.67 -31.10 4.77
C GLY A 480 19.67 -30.24 3.99
N ASN A 481 18.47 -30.07 4.55
CA ASN A 481 17.40 -29.24 3.98
C ASN A 481 17.41 -27.80 4.49
N THR A 482 18.38 -27.40 5.30
CA THR A 482 18.57 -26.00 5.70
C THR A 482 19.76 -25.38 4.98
N TYR A 483 19.81 -24.05 4.96
CA TYR A 483 20.96 -23.34 4.42
C TYR A 483 21.25 -22.07 5.20
N LYS A 484 22.51 -21.63 5.16
CA LYS A 484 22.95 -20.35 5.73
C LYS A 484 24.10 -19.77 4.93
N ASN A 485 23.94 -18.54 4.49
CA ASN A 485 24.98 -17.76 3.83
C ASN A 485 25.18 -16.45 4.59
N GLU A 486 26.43 -16.06 4.80
CA GLU A 486 26.77 -14.83 5.53
C GLU A 486 27.57 -13.88 4.64
N PHE A 487 27.25 -12.61 4.72
CA PHE A 487 27.87 -11.55 3.93
C PHE A 487 28.22 -10.36 4.82
N SER A 488 29.21 -9.57 4.39
CA SER A 488 29.52 -8.31 5.03
C SER A 488 29.91 -7.25 4.02
N ILE A 489 29.56 -6.02 4.35
CA ILE A 489 29.93 -4.84 3.55
C ILE A 489 30.17 -3.66 4.45
N THR A 490 31.16 -2.82 4.11
CA THR A 490 31.28 -1.47 4.66
C THR A 490 30.58 -0.52 3.67
N LEU A 491 29.54 0.17 4.14
CA LEU A 491 28.74 1.07 3.29
C LEU A 491 29.57 2.31 2.93
N PRO A 492 29.54 2.76 1.67
CA PRO A 492 30.07 4.06 1.25
C PRO A 492 29.46 5.21 2.08
N ASN A 493 30.20 6.28 2.28
CA ASN A 493 29.77 7.40 3.14
C ASN A 493 28.57 8.17 2.59
N ASP A 494 28.35 8.12 1.29
CA ASP A 494 27.25 8.75 0.55
C ASP A 494 25.96 7.91 0.55
N TRP A 495 25.95 6.73 1.15
CA TRP A 495 24.75 5.90 1.28
C TRP A 495 24.07 6.13 2.64
N ASN A 496 22.75 6.27 2.64
CA ASN A 496 21.98 6.42 3.86
C ASN A 496 21.47 5.05 4.35
N ALA A 497 22.11 4.50 5.40
CA ALA A 497 21.79 3.20 5.94
C ALA A 497 20.32 3.08 6.41
N ASP A 498 19.72 4.18 6.90
CA ASP A 498 18.33 4.20 7.38
C ASP A 498 17.30 4.03 6.25
N ASN A 499 17.72 4.26 5.01
CA ASN A 499 16.89 4.13 3.81
C ASN A 499 17.24 2.87 3.00
N MET A 500 18.05 1.97 3.55
CA MET A 500 18.49 0.80 2.80
C MET A 500 17.69 -0.44 3.16
N HIS A 501 17.53 -1.30 2.14
CA HIS A 501 16.92 -2.63 2.28
C HIS A 501 17.87 -3.71 1.75
N VAL A 502 17.75 -4.89 2.35
CA VAL A 502 18.37 -6.12 1.87
C VAL A 502 17.29 -6.94 1.18
N VAL A 503 17.48 -7.25 -0.10
CA VAL A 503 16.62 -8.13 -0.89
C VAL A 503 17.37 -9.40 -1.19
N ALA A 504 16.85 -10.55 -0.78
CA ALA A 504 17.45 -11.85 -1.05
C ALA A 504 16.47 -12.80 -1.73
N PHE A 505 16.94 -13.57 -2.68
CA PHE A 505 16.11 -14.50 -3.40
C PHE A 505 16.86 -15.73 -3.89
N ILE A 506 16.14 -16.84 -4.03
CA ILE A 506 16.65 -18.10 -4.59
C ILE A 506 16.06 -18.31 -5.97
N SER A 507 16.95 -18.51 -6.95
CA SER A 507 16.58 -18.72 -8.35
C SER A 507 17.20 -19.97 -8.96
N ARG A 508 16.61 -20.46 -10.05
CA ARG A 508 17.29 -21.40 -10.94
C ARG A 508 18.54 -20.74 -11.53
N PRO A 509 19.58 -21.53 -11.83
CA PRO A 509 20.80 -21.00 -12.43
C PRO A 509 20.58 -20.59 -13.88
N LEU A 510 21.24 -19.52 -14.32
CA LEU A 510 21.29 -19.21 -15.75
C LEU A 510 22.10 -20.29 -16.50
N ARG A 511 21.42 -21.11 -17.26
CA ARG A 511 22.05 -22.16 -18.09
C ARG A 511 22.05 -21.73 -19.55
N TYR A 512 23.22 -21.81 -20.20
CA TYR A 512 23.39 -21.64 -21.64
C TYR A 512 22.80 -20.37 -22.25
N ASN A 513 22.76 -19.26 -21.48
CA ASN A 513 22.07 -18.03 -21.85
C ASN A 513 20.57 -18.21 -22.20
N ALA A 514 19.95 -19.26 -21.70
CA ALA A 514 18.53 -19.49 -21.86
C ALA A 514 17.77 -18.64 -20.83
N LEU A 515 17.29 -17.47 -21.23
CA LEU A 515 16.49 -16.55 -20.41
C LEU A 515 15.17 -17.15 -19.91
N THR A 516 14.82 -18.34 -20.38
CA THR A 516 13.54 -18.98 -20.12
C THR A 516 13.50 -19.80 -18.83
N ASP A 517 14.60 -19.89 -18.06
CA ASP A 517 14.64 -20.77 -16.88
C ASP A 517 15.50 -20.20 -15.74
N ILE A 518 15.33 -18.92 -15.43
CA ILE A 518 15.96 -18.25 -14.28
C ILE A 518 14.95 -17.93 -13.16
N TYR A 519 13.86 -18.68 -13.13
CA TYR A 519 12.75 -18.54 -12.21
C TYR A 519 13.18 -18.39 -10.74
N VAL A 520 12.57 -17.44 -10.04
CA VAL A 520 12.77 -17.18 -8.61
C VAL A 520 11.70 -17.92 -7.82
N THR A 521 12.10 -18.83 -6.94
CA THR A 521 11.15 -19.61 -6.15
C THR A 521 10.63 -18.86 -4.93
N ASN A 522 11.46 -18.02 -4.32
CA ASN A 522 11.08 -17.16 -3.18
C ASN A 522 12.02 -15.97 -3.04
N THR A 523 11.49 -14.93 -2.50
CA THR A 523 12.19 -13.67 -2.20
C THR A 523 11.81 -13.20 -0.81
N ASN A 524 12.71 -12.47 -0.15
CA ASN A 524 12.38 -11.69 1.03
C ASN A 524 13.15 -10.38 1.01
N MET A 525 12.55 -9.34 1.61
CA MET A 525 13.11 -8.01 1.71
C MET A 525 12.90 -7.49 3.13
N ARG A 526 13.99 -6.99 3.75
CA ARG A 526 13.92 -6.34 5.05
C ARG A 526 14.78 -5.09 5.06
N LYS A 527 14.44 -4.15 5.93
CA LYS A 527 15.27 -2.96 6.16
C LYS A 527 16.63 -3.37 6.70
N LEU A 528 17.68 -2.66 6.29
CA LEU A 528 19.03 -2.91 6.76
C LEU A 528 19.11 -2.62 8.27
N GLY A 529 19.68 -3.56 9.03
CA GLY A 529 19.76 -3.49 10.49
C GLY A 529 18.62 -4.20 11.22
N GLU A 530 17.61 -4.67 10.48
CA GLU A 530 16.59 -5.53 11.05
C GLU A 530 17.07 -6.98 11.15
N PHE A 531 16.79 -7.58 12.29
CA PHE A 531 17.06 -8.99 12.55
C PHE A 531 15.99 -9.53 13.48
N ASP A 532 15.69 -10.81 13.32
CA ASP A 532 14.87 -11.51 14.29
C ASP A 532 15.74 -11.73 15.51
N GLU A 533 15.42 -11.10 16.65
CA GLU A 533 15.98 -11.53 17.92
C GLU A 533 15.68 -13.03 18.04
N PRO A 534 16.65 -13.87 18.40
CA PRO A 534 16.32 -15.26 18.69
C PRO A 534 15.24 -15.23 19.78
N THR A 535 14.10 -15.81 19.45
CA THR A 535 12.99 -15.93 20.39
C THR A 535 13.50 -16.57 21.65
N MET A 536 13.57 -15.80 22.71
CA MET A 536 14.03 -16.31 24.00
C MET A 536 12.85 -17.03 24.63
N THR A 537 12.94 -18.35 24.81
CA THR A 537 11.91 -19.10 25.53
C THR A 537 11.68 -18.45 26.89
N GLY A 538 10.45 -18.08 27.17
CA GLY A 538 10.05 -17.38 28.39
C GLY A 538 10.05 -15.85 28.31
N ASP A 539 10.56 -15.23 27.24
CA ASP A 539 10.43 -13.79 26.97
C ASP A 539 9.10 -13.54 26.24
N VAL A 540 8.04 -13.43 27.01
CA VAL A 540 6.66 -13.36 26.52
C VAL A 540 6.27 -11.95 26.08
N ASP A 541 6.83 -10.92 26.74
CA ASP A 541 6.56 -9.51 26.42
C ASP A 541 7.57 -8.90 25.44
N ASN A 542 8.54 -9.72 24.98
CA ASN A 542 9.57 -9.38 23.99
C ASN A 542 10.46 -8.20 24.43
N ASP A 543 10.77 -8.11 25.75
CA ASP A 543 11.65 -7.08 26.30
C ASP A 543 13.13 -7.50 26.31
N GLY A 544 13.45 -8.71 25.83
CA GLY A 544 14.79 -9.30 25.78
C GLY A 544 15.25 -9.90 27.11
N LYS A 545 14.34 -10.16 28.04
CA LYS A 545 14.64 -10.80 29.34
C LYS A 545 13.53 -11.77 29.69
N VAL A 546 13.85 -12.74 30.55
CA VAL A 546 12.87 -13.64 31.15
C VAL A 546 12.65 -13.24 32.59
N SER A 547 11.48 -12.73 32.93
CA SER A 547 11.15 -12.11 34.21
C SER A 547 9.76 -12.48 34.74
N ILE A 548 9.35 -11.91 35.86
CA ILE A 548 7.99 -12.10 36.40
C ILE A 548 6.93 -11.37 35.53
N ASP A 549 7.35 -10.35 34.76
CA ASP A 549 6.44 -9.61 33.89
C ASP A 549 5.97 -10.48 32.75
N ASP A 550 6.81 -11.42 32.26
CA ASP A 550 6.45 -12.42 31.26
C ASP A 550 5.38 -13.39 31.77
N VAL A 551 5.50 -13.84 33.02
CA VAL A 551 4.47 -14.67 33.66
C VAL A 551 3.13 -13.94 33.69
N THR A 552 3.16 -12.65 34.03
CA THR A 552 1.95 -11.83 34.10
C THR A 552 1.36 -11.63 32.72
N THR A 553 2.18 -11.40 31.71
CA THR A 553 1.80 -11.23 30.32
C THR A 553 1.18 -12.52 29.76
N LEU A 554 1.81 -13.67 30.00
CA LEU A 554 1.30 -14.98 29.59
C LEU A 554 -0.06 -15.32 30.26
N ILE A 555 -0.19 -15.06 31.56
CA ILE A 555 -1.48 -15.24 32.26
C ILE A 555 -2.56 -14.35 31.68
N ASN A 556 -2.26 -13.07 31.42
CA ASN A 556 -3.21 -12.15 30.80
C ASN A 556 -3.65 -12.63 29.42
N TYR A 557 -2.72 -13.13 28.61
CA TYR A 557 -3.05 -13.72 27.32
C TYR A 557 -4.00 -14.92 27.47
N LEU A 558 -3.70 -15.85 28.35
CA LEU A 558 -4.54 -17.02 28.56
C LEU A 558 -5.95 -16.67 29.08
N LEU A 559 -6.09 -15.58 29.83
CA LEU A 559 -7.38 -15.12 30.36
C LEU A 559 -8.20 -14.33 29.35
N THR A 560 -7.55 -13.57 28.48
CA THR A 560 -8.22 -12.59 27.60
C THR A 560 -8.21 -12.98 26.14
N GLY A 561 -7.29 -13.87 25.71
CA GLY A 561 -7.03 -14.17 24.30
C GLY A 561 -6.38 -13.03 23.53
N ASN A 562 -5.98 -11.93 24.20
CA ASN A 562 -5.35 -10.78 23.54
C ASN A 562 -3.87 -11.02 23.32
N ALA A 563 -3.47 -11.24 22.06
CA ALA A 563 -2.09 -11.49 21.64
C ALA A 563 -1.30 -10.21 21.29
N THR A 564 -1.87 -9.02 21.51
CA THR A 564 -1.19 -7.75 21.17
C THR A 564 0.07 -7.56 22.02
N GLY A 565 1.23 -7.47 21.37
CA GLY A 565 2.54 -7.28 22.02
C GLY A 565 3.10 -8.54 22.66
N ILE A 566 2.56 -9.73 22.36
CA ILE A 566 3.02 -10.99 22.93
C ILE A 566 3.86 -11.76 21.93
N ASN A 567 5.02 -12.23 22.38
CA ASN A 567 5.87 -13.19 21.69
C ASN A 567 5.30 -14.61 21.90
N LEU A 568 4.46 -15.07 20.99
CA LEU A 568 3.81 -16.39 21.09
C LEU A 568 4.81 -17.56 21.02
N GLU A 569 5.91 -17.42 20.30
CA GLU A 569 6.96 -18.44 20.22
C GLU A 569 7.74 -18.51 21.54
N GLY A 570 8.06 -17.38 22.16
CA GLY A 570 8.65 -17.31 23.50
C GLY A 570 7.71 -17.79 24.60
N ALA A 571 6.41 -17.73 24.37
CA ALA A 571 5.36 -18.14 25.31
C ALA A 571 5.17 -19.66 25.41
N ASP A 572 5.58 -20.45 24.40
CA ASP A 572 5.60 -21.93 24.43
C ASP A 572 6.85 -22.39 25.21
N CYS A 573 6.71 -22.38 26.54
CA CYS A 573 7.83 -22.62 27.44
C CYS A 573 8.13 -24.10 27.67
N ASP A 574 7.22 -25.01 27.32
CA ASP A 574 7.40 -26.47 27.43
C ASP A 574 7.58 -27.18 26.06
N PRO A 575 7.94 -26.47 25.00
CA PRO A 575 7.96 -26.64 23.55
C PRO A 575 7.06 -27.75 22.98
N ASN A 576 5.77 -27.73 23.42
CA ASN A 576 4.78 -28.70 22.92
C ASN A 576 3.91 -28.16 21.76
N GLY A 577 4.10 -26.89 21.36
CA GLY A 577 3.36 -26.19 20.30
C GLY A 577 1.99 -25.69 20.71
N THR A 578 1.67 -25.70 22.03
CA THR A 578 0.37 -25.27 22.55
C THR A 578 0.54 -24.36 23.74
N ILE A 579 0.16 -23.09 23.63
CA ILE A 579 0.27 -22.15 24.74
C ILE A 579 -0.90 -22.34 25.70
N ASN A 580 -0.58 -22.76 26.94
CA ASN A 580 -1.56 -23.06 27.97
C ASN A 580 -0.99 -22.84 29.40
N ILE A 581 -1.65 -23.35 30.45
CA ILE A 581 -1.23 -23.15 31.84
C ILE A 581 0.07 -23.91 32.18
N ASP A 582 0.45 -24.93 31.40
CA ASP A 582 1.67 -25.69 31.62
C ASP A 582 2.88 -24.82 31.27
N ASP A 583 2.78 -23.93 30.28
CA ASP A 583 3.81 -22.94 29.93
C ASP A 583 4.04 -21.92 31.06
N VAL A 584 2.96 -21.46 31.68
CA VAL A 584 3.07 -20.59 32.86
C VAL A 584 3.84 -21.32 33.98
N THR A 585 3.57 -22.61 34.15
CA THR A 585 4.23 -23.43 35.17
C THR A 585 5.70 -23.64 34.82
N ALA A 586 6.03 -23.92 33.56
CA ALA A 586 7.40 -24.07 33.07
C ALA A 586 8.18 -22.74 33.24
N LEU A 587 7.59 -21.61 32.89
CA LEU A 587 8.19 -20.30 33.04
C LEU A 587 8.46 -19.94 34.51
N ILE A 588 7.51 -20.19 35.39
CA ILE A 588 7.72 -20.00 36.84
C ILE A 588 8.82 -20.92 37.35
N TYR A 589 8.86 -22.17 36.90
CA TYR A 589 9.92 -23.11 37.29
C TYR A 589 11.29 -22.62 36.84
N TYR A 590 11.42 -22.13 35.61
CA TYR A 590 12.65 -21.53 35.12
C TYR A 590 13.08 -20.32 35.95
N LEU A 591 12.18 -19.41 36.30
CA LEU A 591 12.51 -18.24 37.13
C LEU A 591 12.99 -18.61 38.55
N LEU A 592 12.54 -19.75 39.06
CA LEU A 592 12.94 -20.23 40.39
C LEU A 592 14.24 -21.04 40.38
N THR A 593 14.54 -21.75 39.30
CA THR A 593 15.61 -22.74 39.24
C THR A 593 16.72 -22.38 38.24
N GLY A 594 16.44 -21.55 37.25
CA GLY A 594 17.33 -21.23 36.13
C GLY A 594 17.44 -22.35 35.11
N ALA A 595 16.52 -23.31 35.09
CA ALA A 595 16.50 -24.43 34.13
C ALA A 595 15.08 -24.68 33.61
N TRP A 596 14.99 -24.95 32.31
CA TRP A 596 13.76 -25.37 31.61
C TRP A 596 13.48 -26.86 31.86
#